data_d8c724f0ec9a379c220fe9b9c6fc0c9a
#
_entry.id   d8c724f0ec9a379c220fe9b9c6fc0c9a
#
_cell.length_a   1.000
_cell.length_b   1.000
_cell.length_c   1.000
_cell.angle_alpha   90.00
_cell.angle_beta   90.00
_cell.angle_gamma   90.00
#
_symmetry.space_group_name_H-M   'P 1'
#
loop_
_entity.id
_entity.type
_entity.pdbx_description
1 polymer ?
#
loop_
_entity_poly.entity_id
_entity_poly.type
_entity_poly.pdbx_seq_one_letter_code
_entity_poly.pdbx_strand_id
1 'polypeptide(L)'
;MLLFITACGGGGGSGNDSGKAGATTGKAGSTKTAAPKAVVTIAPRNGAAAVDTSGALKVTAAEGKLTSVVVKDSKGNAVKGAIAAGGGSWAPSETLGTSTKYTVDAVAKDTDGRESAKHATFTTVVPKGEFVGTFTPEDGSTVGTGMEVSLNFTHAIAEADKKAVEQAIQVTASPSVPVAGRWYGNQRIDFRPEKYWAAGTKVTLSLHLKGVKGAPGIYGTQHKDVHFTIGRSQVSIVDAAKHTMKVYRSGKLIKTLPITAGAPGKTTWNGKMVISEKHLVTRMDGATVGYGGEYDIPDVPHAMRLTTSGTFLHGNYWASASTFGSANVSHGCVGLRDVKGGGSTSTPAAWMYNNSIIGDVVQVKNSKDHTVQWYNGLNGWNLSWSQWTKAS
;
A
#
# COMPACT_ATOMS: atom_id res chain seq x y z
N MET A 1 12.54 53.45 4.70
CA MET A 1 12.25 54.88 4.73
C MET A 1 11.39 55.13 5.95
N LEU A 2 12.03 55.76 6.94
CA LEU A 2 11.45 56.12 8.24
C LEU A 2 10.33 57.15 8.09
N LEU A 3 9.37 57.15 9.00
CA LEU A 3 8.92 58.38 9.64
C LEU A 3 8.22 58.06 10.95
N PHE A 4 8.84 58.46 12.04
CA PHE A 4 8.28 58.68 13.38
C PHE A 4 7.61 60.03 13.41
N ILE A 5 6.47 60.20 14.10
CA ILE A 5 6.04 61.48 14.60
C ILE A 5 5.59 61.32 16.04
N THR A 6 6.39 61.86 16.94
CA THR A 6 6.09 62.23 18.31
C THR A 6 5.56 63.65 18.36
N ALA A 7 4.53 63.92 19.17
CA ALA A 7 4.24 65.26 19.63
C ALA A 7 3.80 65.26 21.10
N CYS A 8 4.64 65.77 21.93
CA CYS A 8 4.31 66.28 23.27
C CYS A 8 3.79 67.73 23.17
N GLY A 9 2.95 68.12 24.07
CA GLY A 9 2.56 69.51 24.27
C GLY A 9 1.68 69.63 25.51
N GLY A 10 2.27 70.15 26.57
CA GLY A 10 1.69 70.47 27.82
C GLY A 10 1.12 71.90 27.87
N GLY A 11 0.49 72.22 28.96
CA GLY A 11 0.10 73.62 29.28
C GLY A 11 -1.11 73.67 30.18
N GLY A 12 -0.87 74.08 31.43
CA GLY A 12 -1.78 74.21 32.53
C GLY A 12 -2.67 75.46 32.44
N GLY A 13 -3.64 75.53 33.36
CA GLY A 13 -4.50 76.68 33.61
C GLY A 13 -5.50 76.38 34.71
N SER A 14 -5.27 76.89 35.86
CA SER A 14 -6.19 76.93 37.00
C SER A 14 -7.43 77.76 36.72
N GLY A 15 -8.57 77.31 37.27
CA GLY A 15 -9.78 78.09 37.36
C GLY A 15 -10.79 77.40 38.26
N ASN A 16 -10.90 77.93 39.44
CA ASN A 16 -11.86 77.55 40.48
C ASN A 16 -13.18 78.08 40.17
N ASP A 17 -14.29 77.31 40.19
CA ASP A 17 -15.54 77.82 40.70
C ASP A 17 -16.48 76.68 41.13
N SER A 18 -17.22 76.98 42.20
CA SER A 18 -18.02 76.09 43.00
C SER A 18 -19.45 75.98 42.42
N GLY A 19 -19.96 74.81 42.18
CA GLY A 19 -21.36 74.56 41.82
C GLY A 19 -21.83 73.23 42.37
N LYS A 20 -22.58 73.23 43.42
CA LYS A 20 -23.16 72.11 44.15
C LYS A 20 -24.47 71.69 43.48
N ALA A 21 -24.55 70.44 42.96
CA ALA A 21 -25.88 69.76 42.82
C ALA A 21 -25.76 68.29 42.52
N GLY A 22 -26.33 67.45 43.37
CA GLY A 22 -27.03 66.23 43.00
C GLY A 22 -26.18 64.95 42.66
N ALA A 23 -25.75 64.25 43.69
CA ALA A 23 -25.27 62.85 43.54
C ALA A 23 -26.49 61.96 43.27
N THR A 24 -26.56 61.42 42.06
CA THR A 24 -27.20 60.11 41.78
C THR A 24 -26.13 59.08 41.51
N THR A 25 -25.82 58.34 42.54
CA THR A 25 -24.92 57.14 42.44
C THR A 25 -25.69 56.09 41.66
N GLY A 26 -25.51 56.11 40.34
CA GLY A 26 -25.77 54.95 39.46
C GLY A 26 -24.67 53.90 39.73
N LYS A 27 -24.97 52.94 40.58
CA LYS A 27 -24.15 51.76 40.82
C LYS A 27 -24.16 50.91 39.51
N ALA A 28 -23.15 51.13 38.64
CA ALA A 28 -22.89 50.21 37.53
C ALA A 28 -22.63 48.84 38.14
N GLY A 29 -23.63 48.00 38.16
CA GLY A 29 -23.51 46.61 38.55
C GLY A 29 -22.61 45.92 37.55
N SER A 30 -21.34 45.72 37.93
CA SER A 30 -20.46 44.76 37.26
C SER A 30 -21.07 43.36 37.40
N THR A 31 -21.86 42.98 36.42
CA THR A 31 -22.32 41.59 36.28
C THR A 31 -21.09 40.76 36.03
N LYS A 32 -20.50 40.16 37.06
CA LYS A 32 -19.48 39.11 36.92
C LYS A 32 -20.11 38.00 36.07
N THR A 33 -19.76 37.96 34.79
CA THR A 33 -20.11 36.84 33.93
C THR A 33 -19.54 35.59 34.59
N ALA A 34 -20.40 34.64 34.93
CA ALA A 34 -19.97 33.39 35.55
C ALA A 34 -18.95 32.66 34.62
N ALA A 35 -17.90 32.09 35.20
CA ALA A 35 -16.90 31.38 34.46
C ALA A 35 -17.52 30.18 33.70
N PRO A 36 -17.01 29.84 32.53
CA PRO A 36 -17.49 28.66 31.78
C PRO A 36 -17.20 27.38 32.56
N LYS A 37 -18.15 26.43 32.52
CA LYS A 37 -18.04 25.12 33.19
C LYS A 37 -17.34 24.07 32.30
N ALA A 38 -17.39 24.24 30.96
CA ALA A 38 -16.77 23.31 30.06
C ALA A 38 -15.25 23.21 30.27
N VAL A 39 -14.72 21.98 30.36
CA VAL A 39 -13.29 21.70 30.55
C VAL A 39 -12.75 21.05 29.31
N VAL A 40 -11.86 21.75 28.58
CA VAL A 40 -11.16 21.21 27.41
C VAL A 40 -9.86 20.54 27.85
N THR A 41 -9.66 19.28 27.45
CA THR A 41 -8.41 18.55 27.66
C THR A 41 -7.78 18.21 26.32
N ILE A 42 -6.51 18.55 26.15
CA ILE A 42 -5.69 18.20 24.97
C ILE A 42 -4.62 17.21 25.40
N ALA A 43 -4.60 16.03 24.82
CA ALA A 43 -3.49 15.11 24.83
C ALA A 43 -2.81 15.12 23.44
N PRO A 44 -1.47 15.17 23.39
CA PRO A 44 -0.52 15.23 24.48
C PRO A 44 -0.52 16.59 25.19
N ARG A 45 0.13 16.67 26.37
CA ARG A 45 0.26 17.94 27.12
C ARG A 45 1.01 18.99 26.29
N ASN A 46 0.74 20.26 26.60
CA ASN A 46 1.47 21.36 25.97
C ASN A 46 2.99 21.22 26.15
N GLY A 47 3.75 21.46 25.08
CA GLY A 47 5.21 21.34 25.04
C GLY A 47 5.74 19.90 24.99
N ALA A 48 4.89 18.88 24.83
CA ALA A 48 5.36 17.49 24.72
C ALA A 48 6.24 17.30 23.49
N ALA A 49 7.30 16.50 23.66
CA ALA A 49 8.21 16.09 22.59
C ALA A 49 8.18 14.57 22.39
N ALA A 50 8.68 14.13 21.23
CA ALA A 50 8.73 12.72 20.83
C ALA A 50 7.35 12.01 20.91
N VAL A 51 6.29 12.74 20.55
CA VAL A 51 4.92 12.23 20.59
C VAL A 51 4.71 11.24 19.44
N ASP A 52 4.04 10.13 19.72
CA ASP A 52 3.68 9.16 18.69
C ASP A 52 2.80 9.78 17.61
N THR A 53 3.00 9.35 16.38
CA THR A 53 2.29 9.84 15.20
C THR A 53 0.84 9.36 15.10
N SER A 54 0.50 8.29 15.80
CA SER A 54 -0.84 7.70 15.82
C SER A 54 -1.34 7.52 17.26
N GLY A 55 -2.64 7.78 17.47
CA GLY A 55 -3.32 7.53 18.75
C GLY A 55 -2.99 8.48 19.90
N ALA A 56 -1.92 9.28 19.82
CA ALA A 56 -1.49 10.17 20.90
C ALA A 56 -2.26 11.51 20.94
N LEU A 57 -2.67 12.03 19.78
CA LEU A 57 -3.44 13.26 19.72
C LEU A 57 -4.93 13.01 19.92
N LYS A 58 -5.48 13.58 20.98
CA LYS A 58 -6.91 13.55 21.29
C LYS A 58 -7.31 14.83 22.01
N VAL A 59 -8.46 15.37 21.66
CA VAL A 59 -9.07 16.49 22.38
C VAL A 59 -10.39 16.02 22.98
N THR A 60 -10.66 16.36 24.23
CA THR A 60 -11.92 16.01 24.90
C THR A 60 -12.52 17.22 25.61
N ALA A 61 -13.85 17.24 25.74
CA ALA A 61 -14.58 18.19 26.57
C ALA A 61 -15.38 17.46 27.64
N ALA A 62 -15.28 17.94 28.88
CA ALA A 62 -16.15 17.60 29.99
C ALA A 62 -17.03 18.81 30.34
N GLU A 63 -18.23 18.59 30.90
CA GLU A 63 -19.20 19.60 31.26
C GLU A 63 -19.58 20.57 30.12
N GLY A 64 -19.48 20.05 28.87
CA GLY A 64 -19.78 20.81 27.65
C GLY A 64 -19.48 19.98 26.39
N LYS A 65 -19.54 20.63 25.23
CA LYS A 65 -19.32 20.04 23.92
C LYS A 65 -18.29 20.81 23.14
N LEU A 66 -17.36 20.11 22.46
CA LEU A 66 -16.45 20.71 21.49
C LEU A 66 -17.28 21.36 20.37
N THR A 67 -16.96 22.59 20.06
CA THR A 67 -17.54 23.34 18.94
C THR A 67 -16.55 23.58 17.82
N SER A 68 -15.24 23.63 18.16
CA SER A 68 -14.16 23.76 17.19
C SER A 68 -12.91 23.08 17.69
N VAL A 69 -12.20 22.37 16.79
CA VAL A 69 -10.83 21.90 16.99
C VAL A 69 -10.07 22.15 15.70
N VAL A 70 -9.01 22.93 15.80
CA VAL A 70 -8.11 23.26 14.69
C VAL A 70 -6.74 22.76 15.05
N VAL A 71 -6.18 21.88 14.21
CA VAL A 71 -4.82 21.37 14.34
C VAL A 71 -4.05 21.75 13.09
N LYS A 72 -2.87 22.34 13.27
CA LYS A 72 -2.00 22.72 12.15
C LYS A 72 -0.57 22.26 12.38
N ASP A 73 0.10 21.89 11.30
CA ASP A 73 1.54 21.65 11.31
C ASP A 73 2.34 22.98 11.28
N SER A 74 3.66 22.90 11.38
CA SER A 74 4.56 24.05 11.33
C SER A 74 4.56 24.84 10.01
N LYS A 75 3.97 24.28 8.95
CA LYS A 75 3.80 24.91 7.63
C LYS A 75 2.41 25.53 7.46
N GLY A 76 1.54 25.41 8.49
CA GLY A 76 0.17 25.92 8.47
C GLY A 76 -0.85 24.95 7.83
N ASN A 77 -0.46 23.76 7.41
CA ASN A 77 -1.39 22.77 6.86
C ASN A 77 -2.29 22.24 7.97
N ALA A 78 -3.58 22.18 7.71
CA ALA A 78 -4.56 21.64 8.65
C ALA A 78 -4.50 20.10 8.68
N VAL A 79 -4.58 19.53 9.90
CA VAL A 79 -4.75 18.09 10.13
C VAL A 79 -6.26 17.78 10.08
N LYS A 80 -6.63 16.83 9.24
CA LYS A 80 -8.02 16.36 9.17
C LYS A 80 -8.40 15.58 10.41
N GLY A 81 -9.62 15.77 10.88
CA GLY A 81 -10.17 15.05 12.01
C GLY A 81 -11.64 15.41 12.21
N ALA A 82 -12.32 14.70 13.08
CA ALA A 82 -13.75 14.88 13.32
C ALA A 82 -14.08 14.96 14.81
N ILE A 83 -15.01 15.86 15.15
CA ILE A 83 -15.66 15.86 16.46
C ILE A 83 -16.68 14.73 16.46
N ALA A 84 -16.63 13.85 17.46
CA ALA A 84 -17.61 12.78 17.64
C ALA A 84 -19.04 13.32 17.75
N ALA A 85 -20.03 12.56 17.31
CA ALA A 85 -21.44 12.99 17.25
C ALA A 85 -22.00 13.57 18.58
N GLY A 86 -21.48 13.09 19.73
CA GLY A 86 -21.84 13.62 21.05
C GLY A 86 -21.12 14.92 21.44
N GLY A 87 -20.17 15.42 20.64
CA GLY A 87 -19.37 16.60 20.95
C GLY A 87 -18.30 16.41 22.03
N GLY A 88 -18.15 15.20 22.59
CA GLY A 88 -17.29 14.94 23.73
C GLY A 88 -15.80 14.73 23.39
N SER A 89 -15.48 14.44 22.13
CA SER A 89 -14.10 14.19 21.72
C SER A 89 -13.85 14.52 20.25
N TRP A 90 -12.57 14.74 19.93
CA TRP A 90 -12.03 14.87 18.58
C TRP A 90 -10.74 14.06 18.48
N ALA A 91 -10.49 13.46 17.34
CA ALA A 91 -9.24 12.79 16.98
C ALA A 91 -8.89 13.02 15.51
N PRO A 92 -7.60 12.96 15.12
CA PRO A 92 -7.21 13.02 13.73
C PRO A 92 -7.72 11.77 12.98
N SER A 93 -8.08 11.96 11.71
CA SER A 93 -8.51 10.86 10.82
C SER A 93 -7.35 10.22 10.05
N GLU A 94 -6.15 10.78 10.17
CA GLU A 94 -4.93 10.30 9.52
C GLU A 94 -3.74 10.35 10.48
N THR A 95 -2.68 9.59 10.15
CA THR A 95 -1.44 9.58 10.93
C THR A 95 -0.71 10.91 10.79
N LEU A 96 -0.18 11.43 11.90
CA LEU A 96 0.61 12.67 11.92
C LEU A 96 1.97 12.45 11.25
N GLY A 97 2.55 13.52 10.71
CA GLY A 97 3.93 13.50 10.22
C GLY A 97 4.92 13.32 11.37
N THR A 98 6.07 12.68 11.11
CA THR A 98 7.21 12.61 12.01
C THR A 98 7.98 13.93 12.05
N SER A 99 8.81 14.18 13.08
CA SER A 99 9.68 15.38 13.21
C SER A 99 8.93 16.71 13.02
N THR A 100 7.63 16.74 13.33
CA THR A 100 6.75 17.85 13.00
C THR A 100 6.19 18.49 14.27
N LYS A 101 6.29 19.82 14.37
CA LYS A 101 5.61 20.58 15.43
C LYS A 101 4.18 20.86 15.01
N TYR A 102 3.25 20.61 15.93
CA TYR A 102 1.83 20.86 15.77
C TYR A 102 1.35 21.90 16.78
N THR A 103 0.34 22.68 16.38
CA THR A 103 -0.47 23.54 17.22
C THR A 103 -1.90 22.99 17.25
N VAL A 104 -2.52 23.04 18.41
CA VAL A 104 -3.90 22.60 18.64
C VAL A 104 -4.66 23.72 19.33
N ASP A 105 -5.70 24.21 18.70
CA ASP A 105 -6.66 25.17 19.25
C ASP A 105 -8.02 24.51 19.35
N ALA A 106 -8.58 24.47 20.54
CA ALA A 106 -9.86 23.82 20.80
C ALA A 106 -10.80 24.72 21.60
N VAL A 107 -12.06 24.73 21.23
CA VAL A 107 -13.14 25.48 21.89
C VAL A 107 -14.27 24.52 22.25
N ALA A 108 -14.77 24.63 23.48
CA ALA A 108 -16.00 23.97 23.92
C ALA A 108 -17.00 24.95 24.51
N LYS A 109 -18.28 24.62 24.44
CA LYS A 109 -19.37 25.38 25.08
C LYS A 109 -20.02 24.55 26.18
N ASP A 110 -20.30 25.18 27.32
CA ASP A 110 -21.14 24.59 28.36
C ASP A 110 -22.63 24.68 28.02
N THR A 111 -23.50 24.18 28.90
CA THR A 111 -24.94 24.19 28.73
C THR A 111 -25.53 25.61 28.73
N ASP A 112 -24.82 26.59 29.30
CA ASP A 112 -25.20 27.99 29.36
C ASP A 112 -24.67 28.78 28.14
N GLY A 113 -23.98 28.10 27.19
CA GLY A 113 -23.42 28.68 25.95
C GLY A 113 -22.08 29.40 26.14
N ARG A 114 -21.47 29.32 27.33
CA ARG A 114 -20.18 29.99 27.62
C ARG A 114 -19.03 29.18 27.07
N GLU A 115 -18.06 29.84 26.48
CA GLU A 115 -16.92 29.21 25.79
C GLU A 115 -15.72 29.01 26.71
N SER A 116 -15.12 27.84 26.61
CA SER A 116 -13.78 27.51 27.11
C SER A 116 -12.89 27.24 25.95
N ALA A 117 -11.76 27.96 25.85
CA ALA A 117 -10.73 27.73 24.83
C ALA A 117 -9.46 27.15 25.45
N LYS A 118 -8.78 26.28 24.71
CA LYS A 118 -7.47 25.75 25.11
C LYS A 118 -6.54 25.65 23.91
N HIS A 119 -5.29 26.01 24.14
CA HIS A 119 -4.19 25.94 23.18
C HIS A 119 -3.13 24.96 23.69
N ALA A 120 -2.52 24.19 22.78
CA ALA A 120 -1.37 23.36 23.06
C ALA A 120 -0.47 23.24 21.83
N THR A 121 0.80 23.02 22.07
CA THR A 121 1.79 22.66 21.06
C THR A 121 2.48 21.36 21.43
N PHE A 122 2.90 20.58 20.45
CA PHE A 122 3.72 19.40 20.67
C PHE A 122 4.58 19.10 19.44
N THR A 123 5.59 18.25 19.59
CA THR A 123 6.44 17.79 18.49
C THR A 123 6.43 16.28 18.45
N THR A 124 6.20 15.72 17.25
CA THR A 124 6.19 14.26 17.05
C THR A 124 7.62 13.69 17.06
N VAL A 125 7.67 12.38 17.20
CA VAL A 125 8.91 11.59 17.23
C VAL A 125 9.82 11.88 16.03
N VAL A 126 11.12 11.90 16.26
CA VAL A 126 12.15 11.93 15.22
C VAL A 126 12.50 10.47 14.89
N PRO A 127 12.28 10.00 13.64
CA PRO A 127 12.61 8.65 13.25
C PRO A 127 14.11 8.36 13.37
N LYS A 128 14.47 7.12 13.70
CA LYS A 128 15.83 6.59 13.57
C LYS A 128 16.10 6.04 12.18
N GLY A 129 15.06 5.70 11.44
CA GLY A 129 15.10 5.21 10.07
C GLY A 129 13.71 5.21 9.44
N GLU A 130 13.68 4.93 8.15
CA GLU A 130 12.48 5.00 7.31
C GLU A 130 12.28 3.69 6.55
N PHE A 131 11.04 3.39 6.20
CA PHE A 131 10.73 2.32 5.27
C PHE A 131 9.84 2.80 4.13
N VAL A 132 9.98 2.13 2.99
CA VAL A 132 9.10 2.24 1.83
C VAL A 132 8.69 0.84 1.37
N GLY A 133 7.52 0.72 0.77
CA GLY A 133 7.07 -0.48 0.05
C GLY A 133 7.31 -0.31 -1.44
N THR A 134 8.14 -1.14 -2.03
CA THR A 134 8.17 -1.32 -3.48
C THR A 134 6.98 -2.18 -3.88
N PHE A 135 6.29 -1.83 -4.94
CA PHE A 135 5.01 -2.47 -5.27
C PHE A 135 4.99 -3.00 -6.71
N THR A 136 4.18 -4.01 -6.91
CA THR A 136 3.82 -4.58 -8.19
C THR A 136 2.29 -4.74 -8.19
N PRO A 137 1.59 -4.39 -9.30
CA PRO A 137 2.09 -3.90 -10.59
C PRO A 137 2.46 -2.40 -10.58
N GLU A 138 3.13 -1.94 -11.65
CA GLU A 138 3.49 -0.54 -11.83
C GLU A 138 2.28 0.35 -12.11
N ASP A 139 2.41 1.64 -11.77
CA ASP A 139 1.38 2.64 -12.02
C ASP A 139 1.10 2.80 -13.53
N GLY A 140 -0.18 2.94 -13.88
CA GLY A 140 -0.64 3.05 -15.27
C GLY A 140 -0.60 1.75 -16.08
N SER A 141 -0.14 0.63 -15.51
CA SER A 141 0.03 -0.62 -16.24
C SER A 141 -1.29 -1.31 -16.57
N THR A 142 -1.26 -2.15 -17.62
CA THR A 142 -2.32 -3.10 -17.95
C THR A 142 -1.82 -4.52 -17.74
N VAL A 143 -2.47 -5.27 -16.87
CA VAL A 143 -2.02 -6.59 -16.42
C VAL A 143 -3.09 -7.67 -16.62
N GLY A 144 -2.69 -8.94 -16.50
CA GLY A 144 -3.57 -10.08 -16.66
C GLY A 144 -4.45 -10.35 -15.43
N THR A 145 -5.42 -11.21 -15.61
CA THR A 145 -6.48 -11.53 -14.64
C THR A 145 -5.98 -12.12 -13.31
N GLY A 146 -4.80 -12.74 -13.31
CA GLY A 146 -4.20 -13.35 -12.10
C GLY A 146 -3.27 -12.42 -11.31
N MET A 147 -3.17 -11.15 -11.67
CA MET A 147 -2.25 -10.22 -11.00
C MET A 147 -2.58 -10.07 -9.52
N GLU A 148 -1.59 -10.25 -8.68
CA GLU A 148 -1.64 -9.90 -7.26
C GLU A 148 -0.98 -8.54 -7.04
N VAL A 149 -1.49 -7.74 -6.09
CA VAL A 149 -0.78 -6.56 -5.63
C VAL A 149 0.20 -7.01 -4.58
N SER A 150 1.49 -6.85 -4.83
CA SER A 150 2.56 -7.25 -3.92
C SER A 150 3.36 -6.04 -3.47
N LEU A 151 3.62 -5.92 -2.17
CA LEU A 151 4.51 -4.91 -1.59
C LEU A 151 5.67 -5.61 -0.88
N ASN A 152 6.88 -5.12 -1.17
CA ASN A 152 8.11 -5.52 -0.47
C ASN A 152 8.67 -4.30 0.26
N PHE A 153 8.80 -4.40 1.58
CA PHE A 153 9.28 -3.30 2.42
C PHE A 153 10.81 -3.30 2.52
N THR A 154 11.41 -2.11 2.48
CA THR A 154 12.86 -1.94 2.61
C THR A 154 13.39 -2.27 4.00
N HIS A 155 12.50 -2.29 5.01
CA HIS A 155 12.80 -2.73 6.38
C HIS A 155 11.76 -3.75 6.84
N ALA A 156 12.19 -4.66 7.71
CA ALA A 156 11.29 -5.61 8.35
C ALA A 156 10.26 -4.87 9.22
N ILE A 157 9.00 -5.22 9.05
CA ILE A 157 7.89 -4.70 9.87
C ILE A 157 7.78 -5.58 11.13
N ALA A 158 7.81 -4.95 12.28
CA ALA A 158 7.64 -5.65 13.55
C ALA A 158 6.25 -6.27 13.65
N GLU A 159 6.13 -7.44 14.28
CA GLU A 159 4.87 -8.18 14.37
C GLU A 159 3.74 -7.32 14.97
N ALA A 160 4.06 -6.57 16.03
CA ALA A 160 3.11 -5.66 16.69
C ALA A 160 2.62 -4.49 15.79
N ASP A 161 3.40 -4.13 14.76
CA ASP A 161 3.11 -2.99 13.89
C ASP A 161 2.48 -3.43 12.55
N LYS A 162 2.49 -4.74 12.20
CA LYS A 162 1.94 -5.27 10.93
C LYS A 162 0.50 -4.84 10.68
N LYS A 163 -0.36 -4.93 11.70
CA LYS A 163 -1.76 -4.54 11.57
C LYS A 163 -1.92 -3.06 11.20
N ALA A 164 -1.14 -2.17 11.79
CA ALA A 164 -1.19 -0.74 11.49
C ALA A 164 -0.67 -0.44 10.09
N VAL A 165 0.40 -1.11 9.66
CA VAL A 165 0.93 -1.00 8.30
C VAL A 165 -0.07 -1.52 7.28
N GLU A 166 -0.69 -2.69 7.51
CA GLU A 166 -1.70 -3.26 6.61
C GLU A 166 -2.94 -2.35 6.49
N GLN A 167 -3.42 -1.78 7.60
CA GLN A 167 -4.56 -0.85 7.60
C GLN A 167 -4.27 0.46 6.84
N ALA A 168 -3.00 0.83 6.71
CA ALA A 168 -2.56 2.00 5.94
C ALA A 168 -2.41 1.70 4.44
N ILE A 169 -2.68 0.46 4.02
CA ILE A 169 -2.64 0.02 2.62
C ILE A 169 -4.05 -0.37 2.21
N GLN A 170 -4.59 0.28 1.20
CA GLN A 170 -5.91 -0.02 0.67
C GLN A 170 -5.82 -0.46 -0.78
N VAL A 171 -6.45 -1.58 -1.11
CA VAL A 171 -6.60 -2.03 -2.50
C VAL A 171 -8.08 -2.05 -2.83
N THR A 172 -8.49 -1.17 -3.73
CA THR A 172 -9.89 -1.02 -4.17
C THR A 172 -10.03 -1.32 -5.65
N ALA A 173 -11.22 -1.69 -6.09
CA ALA A 173 -11.50 -2.05 -7.46
C ALA A 173 -12.83 -1.47 -7.96
N SER A 174 -12.90 -1.23 -9.26
CA SER A 174 -14.12 -0.85 -9.96
C SER A 174 -14.32 -1.76 -11.18
N PRO A 175 -15.36 -2.63 -11.23
CA PRO A 175 -16.38 -2.85 -10.18
C PRO A 175 -15.78 -3.32 -8.84
N SER A 176 -16.44 -2.97 -7.73
CA SER A 176 -15.98 -3.32 -6.38
C SER A 176 -16.02 -4.82 -6.13
N VAL A 177 -14.91 -5.35 -5.63
CA VAL A 177 -14.78 -6.73 -5.13
C VAL A 177 -14.02 -6.72 -3.82
N PRO A 178 -14.31 -7.64 -2.87
CA PRO A 178 -13.53 -7.80 -1.66
C PRO A 178 -12.08 -8.21 -1.98
N VAL A 179 -11.12 -7.51 -1.40
CA VAL A 179 -9.69 -7.79 -1.50
C VAL A 179 -9.13 -7.98 -0.10
N ALA A 180 -8.26 -8.96 0.08
CA ALA A 180 -7.61 -9.21 1.36
C ALA A 180 -6.10 -9.29 1.20
N GLY A 181 -5.38 -8.79 2.20
CA GLY A 181 -3.94 -8.91 2.34
C GLY A 181 -3.51 -10.23 3.00
N ARG A 182 -2.29 -10.67 2.70
CA ARG A 182 -1.62 -11.75 3.40
C ARG A 182 -0.12 -11.48 3.50
N TRP A 183 0.39 -11.53 4.72
CA TRP A 183 1.82 -11.39 4.98
C TRP A 183 2.59 -12.66 4.64
N TYR A 184 3.78 -12.46 4.06
CA TYR A 184 4.83 -13.46 3.96
C TYR A 184 6.08 -12.96 4.68
N GLY A 185 6.38 -13.60 5.79
CA GLY A 185 7.43 -13.11 6.68
C GLY A 185 7.11 -11.74 7.24
N ASN A 186 8.10 -10.87 7.30
CA ASN A 186 7.99 -9.52 7.87
C ASN A 186 8.31 -8.38 6.89
N GLN A 187 8.54 -8.70 5.62
CA GLN A 187 8.89 -7.71 4.60
C GLN A 187 8.00 -7.73 3.36
N ARG A 188 7.08 -8.71 3.24
CA ARG A 188 6.19 -8.79 2.08
C ARG A 188 4.74 -8.96 2.51
N ILE A 189 3.85 -8.21 1.85
CA ILE A 189 2.40 -8.41 1.92
C ILE A 189 1.83 -8.42 0.51
N ASP A 190 0.99 -9.42 0.22
CA ASP A 190 0.32 -9.56 -1.07
C ASP A 190 -1.19 -9.40 -0.90
N PHE A 191 -1.86 -8.82 -1.89
CA PHE A 191 -3.30 -8.62 -1.89
C PHE A 191 -3.91 -9.23 -3.14
N ARG A 192 -5.04 -9.91 -2.99
CA ARG A 192 -5.85 -10.44 -4.09
C ARG A 192 -7.33 -10.54 -3.72
N PRO A 193 -8.23 -10.58 -4.68
CA PRO A 193 -9.63 -11.00 -4.45
C PRO A 193 -9.75 -12.52 -4.30
N GLU A 194 -10.95 -12.98 -4.00
CA GLU A 194 -11.24 -14.43 -3.91
C GLU A 194 -11.04 -15.15 -5.23
N LYS A 195 -11.52 -14.57 -6.33
CA LYS A 195 -11.44 -15.09 -7.70
C LYS A 195 -10.55 -14.19 -8.54
N TYR A 196 -10.04 -14.68 -9.66
CA TYR A 196 -9.32 -13.85 -10.63
C TYR A 196 -10.12 -12.59 -10.96
N TRP A 197 -9.38 -11.51 -11.17
CA TRP A 197 -9.98 -10.23 -11.57
C TRP A 197 -10.79 -10.38 -12.88
N ALA A 198 -11.91 -9.70 -12.96
CA ALA A 198 -12.62 -9.56 -14.22
C ALA A 198 -11.85 -8.63 -15.18
N ALA A 199 -11.88 -8.95 -16.48
CA ALA A 199 -11.30 -8.08 -17.50
C ALA A 199 -11.97 -6.69 -17.47
N GLY A 200 -11.20 -5.63 -17.66
CA GLY A 200 -11.64 -4.24 -17.59
C GLY A 200 -11.72 -3.66 -16.18
N THR A 201 -11.48 -4.44 -15.12
CA THR A 201 -11.45 -3.93 -13.75
C THR A 201 -10.33 -2.90 -13.60
N LYS A 202 -10.65 -1.73 -13.04
CA LYS A 202 -9.69 -0.72 -12.61
C LYS A 202 -9.38 -0.93 -11.14
N VAL A 203 -8.12 -0.99 -10.79
CA VAL A 203 -7.65 -1.24 -9.42
C VAL A 203 -6.83 -0.05 -8.96
N THR A 204 -7.04 0.37 -7.71
CA THR A 204 -6.25 1.40 -7.05
C THR A 204 -5.61 0.81 -5.79
N LEU A 205 -4.29 0.94 -5.69
CA LEU A 205 -3.52 0.72 -4.49
C LEU A 205 -3.22 2.08 -3.86
N SER A 206 -3.78 2.34 -2.69
CA SER A 206 -3.52 3.56 -1.92
C SER A 206 -2.56 3.25 -0.76
N LEU A 207 -1.44 3.94 -0.74
CA LEU A 207 -0.41 3.85 0.30
C LEU A 207 -0.48 5.07 1.21
N HIS A 208 -0.96 4.90 2.44
CA HIS A 208 -1.03 5.93 3.47
C HIS A 208 0.01 5.65 4.57
N LEU A 209 1.22 5.26 4.16
CA LEU A 209 2.28 4.81 5.06
C LEU A 209 3.04 5.94 5.75
N LYS A 210 2.89 7.19 5.28
CA LYS A 210 3.58 8.35 5.88
C LYS A 210 3.26 8.49 7.36
N GLY A 211 4.31 8.43 8.19
CA GLY A 211 4.20 8.50 9.65
C GLY A 211 3.73 7.22 10.33
N VAL A 212 3.40 6.16 9.58
CA VAL A 212 3.03 4.86 10.15
C VAL A 212 4.29 4.18 10.70
N LYS A 213 4.22 3.74 11.95
CA LYS A 213 5.30 2.98 12.57
C LYS A 213 5.35 1.57 12.00
N GLY A 214 6.54 1.17 11.53
CA GLY A 214 6.79 -0.17 11.02
C GLY A 214 7.63 -1.03 11.97
N ALA A 215 8.49 -0.39 12.80
CA ALA A 215 9.29 -1.02 13.84
C ALA A 215 9.75 0.05 14.84
N PRO A 216 10.38 -0.31 15.98
CA PRO A 216 10.89 0.67 16.94
C PRO A 216 11.82 1.71 16.31
N GLY A 217 11.34 2.94 16.16
CA GLY A 217 12.05 4.06 15.56
C GLY A 217 12.03 4.09 14.02
N ILE A 218 11.37 3.16 13.35
CA ILE A 218 11.27 3.08 11.89
C ILE A 218 9.86 3.46 11.45
N TYR A 219 9.74 4.43 10.52
CA TYR A 219 8.47 4.98 10.09
C TYR A 219 8.36 5.02 8.56
N GLY A 220 7.16 4.81 8.04
CA GLY A 220 6.87 4.91 6.63
C GLY A 220 6.88 6.35 6.13
N THR A 221 7.20 6.53 4.84
CA THR A 221 7.26 7.86 4.21
C THR A 221 6.29 8.04 3.04
N GLN A 222 5.74 6.94 2.51
CA GLN A 222 4.91 6.99 1.31
C GLN A 222 3.47 7.45 1.60
N HIS A 223 2.99 8.34 0.72
CA HIS A 223 1.59 8.72 0.63
C HIS A 223 1.27 8.92 -0.84
N LYS A 224 0.69 7.92 -1.50
CA LYS A 224 0.42 7.94 -2.94
C LYS A 224 -0.62 6.91 -3.35
N ASP A 225 -1.27 7.15 -4.47
CA ASP A 225 -2.11 6.18 -5.17
C ASP A 225 -1.37 5.62 -6.40
N VAL A 226 -1.64 4.36 -6.69
CA VAL A 226 -1.14 3.60 -7.85
C VAL A 226 -2.34 3.00 -8.55
N HIS A 227 -2.46 3.23 -9.83
CA HIS A 227 -3.61 2.79 -10.63
C HIS A 227 -3.16 1.79 -11.69
N PHE A 228 -3.91 0.72 -11.88
CA PHE A 228 -3.69 -0.21 -12.96
C PHE A 228 -5.01 -0.80 -13.47
N THR A 229 -4.97 -1.41 -14.65
CA THR A 229 -6.15 -1.99 -15.29
C THR A 229 -5.94 -3.47 -15.57
N ILE A 230 -6.96 -4.28 -15.33
CA ILE A 230 -6.99 -5.67 -15.76
C ILE A 230 -7.40 -5.70 -17.24
N GLY A 231 -6.46 -6.02 -18.12
CA GLY A 231 -6.68 -5.94 -19.55
C GLY A 231 -7.56 -7.06 -20.07
N ARG A 232 -7.21 -8.28 -19.75
CA ARG A 232 -7.92 -9.48 -20.25
C ARG A 232 -7.84 -10.64 -19.26
N SER A 233 -8.76 -11.59 -19.43
CA SER A 233 -8.71 -12.88 -18.74
C SER A 233 -8.02 -13.90 -19.66
N GLN A 234 -6.78 -14.29 -19.33
CA GLN A 234 -6.09 -15.39 -20.01
C GLN A 234 -5.54 -16.38 -18.97
N VAL A 235 -5.85 -17.65 -19.21
CA VAL A 235 -5.36 -18.78 -18.40
C VAL A 235 -4.80 -19.83 -19.34
N SER A 236 -3.53 -20.19 -19.16
CA SER A 236 -2.86 -21.26 -19.89
C SER A 236 -2.79 -22.49 -19.00
N ILE A 237 -3.27 -23.63 -19.48
CA ILE A 237 -3.25 -24.90 -18.74
C ILE A 237 -2.21 -25.81 -19.35
N VAL A 238 -1.12 -26.06 -18.64
CA VAL A 238 -0.07 -27.01 -18.95
C VAL A 238 -0.45 -28.38 -18.39
N ASP A 239 -0.56 -29.38 -19.21
CA ASP A 239 -0.68 -30.80 -18.83
C ASP A 239 0.68 -31.46 -19.04
N ALA A 240 1.44 -31.62 -17.96
CA ALA A 240 2.80 -32.15 -18.03
C ALA A 240 2.84 -33.61 -18.47
N ALA A 241 1.84 -34.41 -18.13
CA ALA A 241 1.76 -35.80 -18.55
C ALA A 241 1.40 -35.97 -20.05
N LYS A 242 0.67 -35.00 -20.61
CA LYS A 242 0.27 -35.00 -22.03
C LYS A 242 1.19 -34.15 -22.90
N HIS A 243 2.20 -33.52 -22.33
CA HIS A 243 3.15 -32.62 -23.01
C HIS A 243 2.46 -31.52 -23.83
N THR A 244 1.33 -30.97 -23.32
CA THR A 244 0.53 -29.96 -24.02
C THR A 244 0.22 -28.78 -23.14
N MET A 245 0.10 -27.60 -23.75
CA MET A 245 -0.45 -26.40 -23.14
C MET A 245 -1.64 -25.90 -23.92
N LYS A 246 -2.77 -25.68 -23.23
CA LYS A 246 -4.00 -25.10 -23.79
C LYS A 246 -4.15 -23.68 -23.27
N VAL A 247 -4.25 -22.71 -24.16
CA VAL A 247 -4.44 -21.29 -23.82
C VAL A 247 -5.89 -20.92 -23.97
N TYR A 248 -6.48 -20.43 -22.89
CA TYR A 248 -7.86 -19.97 -22.84
C TYR A 248 -7.91 -18.45 -22.66
N ARG A 249 -8.73 -17.77 -23.46
CA ARG A 249 -9.00 -16.34 -23.31
C ARG A 249 -10.50 -16.14 -23.11
N SER A 250 -10.87 -15.49 -22.01
CA SER A 250 -12.28 -15.37 -21.59
C SER A 250 -13.03 -16.70 -21.61
N GLY A 251 -12.38 -17.78 -21.13
CA GLY A 251 -12.92 -19.13 -21.08
C GLY A 251 -12.92 -19.90 -22.41
N LYS A 252 -12.61 -19.27 -23.55
CA LYS A 252 -12.53 -19.90 -24.86
C LYS A 252 -11.14 -20.41 -25.17
N LEU A 253 -11.00 -21.66 -25.62
CA LEU A 253 -9.72 -22.19 -26.11
C LEU A 253 -9.33 -21.45 -27.41
N ILE A 254 -8.14 -20.80 -27.38
CA ILE A 254 -7.61 -20.05 -28.52
C ILE A 254 -6.38 -20.71 -29.15
N LYS A 255 -5.66 -21.55 -28.41
CA LYS A 255 -4.47 -22.24 -28.92
C LYS A 255 -4.17 -23.50 -28.11
N THR A 256 -3.69 -24.52 -28.78
CA THR A 256 -3.01 -25.69 -28.16
C THR A 256 -1.59 -25.73 -28.68
N LEU A 257 -0.64 -25.84 -27.76
CA LEU A 257 0.79 -25.82 -28.04
C LEU A 257 1.45 -27.09 -27.50
N PRO A 258 2.29 -27.79 -28.27
CA PRO A 258 3.15 -28.86 -27.78
C PRO A 258 4.25 -28.23 -26.87
N ILE A 259 4.52 -28.87 -25.75
CA ILE A 259 5.51 -28.40 -24.77
C ILE A 259 6.47 -29.52 -24.36
N THR A 260 7.53 -29.15 -23.67
CA THR A 260 8.29 -30.00 -22.80
C THR A 260 8.25 -29.42 -21.38
N ALA A 261 8.25 -30.26 -20.36
CA ALA A 261 8.28 -29.86 -18.95
C ALA A 261 9.49 -30.49 -18.26
N GLY A 262 9.56 -30.42 -16.94
CA GLY A 262 10.67 -30.95 -16.13
C GLY A 262 10.83 -32.47 -16.27
N ALA A 263 12.07 -32.91 -16.47
CA ALA A 263 12.46 -34.32 -16.54
C ALA A 263 12.21 -35.05 -15.21
N PRO A 264 12.22 -36.39 -15.19
CA PRO A 264 12.21 -37.14 -13.93
C PRO A 264 13.34 -36.68 -12.99
N GLY A 265 13.00 -36.46 -11.74
CA GLY A 265 13.93 -35.91 -10.71
C GLY A 265 14.09 -34.37 -10.73
N LYS A 266 13.56 -33.70 -11.77
CA LYS A 266 13.56 -32.22 -11.93
C LYS A 266 12.18 -31.73 -12.42
N THR A 267 11.13 -32.27 -11.84
CA THR A 267 9.77 -32.09 -12.32
C THR A 267 9.30 -30.63 -12.14
N THR A 268 8.41 -30.21 -13.03
CA THR A 268 7.81 -28.88 -12.95
C THR A 268 6.81 -28.83 -11.81
N TRP A 269 6.81 -27.78 -10.99
CA TRP A 269 5.80 -27.55 -9.94
C TRP A 269 4.39 -27.60 -10.52
N ASN A 270 3.47 -28.28 -9.83
CA ASN A 270 2.03 -28.15 -10.10
C ASN A 270 1.50 -26.83 -9.53
N GLY A 271 0.34 -26.40 -9.97
CA GLY A 271 -0.38 -25.27 -9.38
C GLY A 271 -0.57 -24.10 -10.34
N LYS A 272 -1.10 -23.03 -9.78
CA LYS A 272 -1.42 -21.78 -10.49
C LYS A 272 -0.26 -20.81 -10.28
N MET A 273 0.37 -20.39 -11.36
CA MET A 273 1.49 -19.46 -11.37
C MET A 273 1.15 -18.25 -12.22
N VAL A 274 1.63 -17.08 -11.81
CA VAL A 274 1.37 -15.83 -12.53
C VAL A 274 2.64 -15.39 -13.24
N ILE A 275 2.52 -14.97 -14.50
CA ILE A 275 3.63 -14.36 -15.23
C ILE A 275 4.00 -13.05 -14.55
N SER A 276 5.14 -13.00 -13.89
CA SER A 276 5.63 -11.81 -13.15
C SER A 276 6.59 -10.96 -13.95
N GLU A 277 7.32 -11.55 -14.90
CA GLU A 277 8.31 -10.86 -15.74
C GLU A 277 8.29 -11.45 -17.16
N LYS A 278 8.68 -10.63 -18.14
CA LYS A 278 8.81 -11.02 -19.54
C LYS A 278 10.12 -10.48 -20.11
N HIS A 279 10.92 -11.38 -20.66
CA HIS A 279 12.20 -11.05 -21.30
C HIS A 279 12.23 -11.62 -22.71
N LEU A 280 12.53 -10.77 -23.72
CA LEU A 280 12.66 -11.25 -25.09
C LEU A 280 13.80 -12.27 -25.19
N VAL A 281 14.92 -11.97 -24.53
CA VAL A 281 16.07 -12.87 -24.35
C VAL A 281 16.61 -12.66 -22.94
N THR A 282 17.00 -13.74 -22.26
CA THR A 282 17.62 -13.68 -20.93
C THR A 282 18.59 -14.84 -20.73
N ARG A 283 19.57 -14.66 -19.85
CA ARG A 283 20.43 -15.77 -19.36
C ARG A 283 19.66 -16.59 -18.33
N MET A 284 19.79 -17.90 -18.42
CA MET A 284 19.34 -18.83 -17.38
C MET A 284 20.54 -19.66 -16.90
N ASP A 285 20.93 -19.43 -15.65
CA ASP A 285 22.06 -20.06 -14.99
C ASP A 285 21.57 -20.90 -13.82
N GLY A 286 21.79 -22.21 -13.89
CA GLY A 286 21.39 -23.17 -12.86
C GLY A 286 21.99 -22.90 -11.50
N ALA A 287 23.18 -22.28 -11.43
CA ALA A 287 23.80 -21.91 -10.17
C ALA A 287 22.97 -20.93 -9.34
N THR A 288 22.18 -20.07 -9.99
CA THR A 288 21.32 -19.07 -9.33
C THR A 288 20.04 -19.65 -8.73
N VAL A 289 19.70 -20.88 -9.07
CA VAL A 289 18.43 -21.54 -8.72
C VAL A 289 18.60 -22.92 -8.08
N GLY A 290 19.82 -23.21 -7.60
CA GLY A 290 20.12 -24.43 -6.84
C GLY A 290 20.47 -25.67 -7.67
N TYR A 291 20.66 -25.52 -8.98
CA TYR A 291 21.11 -26.61 -9.85
C TYR A 291 22.64 -26.61 -10.11
N GLY A 292 23.41 -25.85 -9.31
CA GLY A 292 24.87 -25.77 -9.50
C GLY A 292 25.23 -25.32 -10.91
N GLY A 293 26.20 -25.98 -11.53
CA GLY A 293 26.62 -25.69 -12.90
C GLY A 293 25.96 -26.59 -13.96
N GLU A 294 24.81 -27.21 -13.70
CA GLU A 294 24.20 -28.17 -14.64
C GLU A 294 23.76 -27.52 -15.97
N TYR A 295 23.46 -26.25 -15.97
CA TYR A 295 23.20 -25.47 -17.19
C TYR A 295 23.58 -24.00 -17.01
N ASP A 296 24.01 -23.40 -18.11
CA ASP A 296 24.24 -21.97 -18.26
C ASP A 296 23.92 -21.58 -19.71
N ILE A 297 22.74 -21.01 -19.93
CA ILE A 297 22.26 -20.68 -21.27
C ILE A 297 22.12 -19.17 -21.36
N PRO A 298 23.02 -18.47 -22.08
CA PRO A 298 23.11 -17.02 -22.05
C PRO A 298 21.97 -16.29 -22.78
N ASP A 299 21.27 -16.99 -23.68
CA ASP A 299 20.38 -16.40 -24.68
C ASP A 299 19.04 -17.14 -24.81
N VAL A 300 18.42 -17.48 -23.69
CA VAL A 300 17.09 -18.12 -23.66
C VAL A 300 16.03 -17.15 -24.18
N PRO A 301 15.33 -17.48 -25.30
CA PRO A 301 14.37 -16.57 -25.91
C PRO A 301 12.99 -16.66 -25.25
N HIS A 302 12.20 -15.58 -25.39
CA HIS A 302 10.80 -15.46 -25.03
C HIS A 302 10.46 -15.99 -23.61
N ALA A 303 11.29 -15.58 -22.63
CA ALA A 303 11.21 -16.06 -21.27
C ALA A 303 10.17 -15.27 -20.46
N MET A 304 9.31 -16.01 -19.77
CA MET A 304 8.25 -15.48 -18.88
C MET A 304 8.40 -16.15 -17.51
N ARG A 305 8.75 -15.37 -16.48
CA ARG A 305 9.00 -15.89 -15.13
C ARG A 305 7.68 -16.25 -14.44
N LEU A 306 7.66 -17.41 -13.79
CA LEU A 306 6.49 -17.94 -13.05
C LEU A 306 6.74 -18.03 -11.53
N THR A 307 8.01 -18.17 -11.12
CA THR A 307 8.38 -18.27 -9.70
C THR A 307 9.65 -17.49 -9.40
N THR A 308 9.82 -17.07 -8.16
CA THR A 308 11.08 -16.45 -7.70
C THR A 308 12.22 -17.47 -7.67
N SER A 309 11.93 -18.77 -7.48
CA SER A 309 12.91 -19.85 -7.51
C SER A 309 13.35 -20.26 -8.91
N GLY A 310 12.92 -19.55 -9.98
CA GLY A 310 13.48 -19.74 -11.32
C GLY A 310 12.72 -20.67 -12.24
N THR A 311 11.43 -20.96 -11.98
CA THR A 311 10.59 -21.63 -12.99
C THR A 311 10.11 -20.61 -14.02
N PHE A 312 10.34 -20.92 -15.29
CA PHE A 312 9.91 -20.09 -16.43
C PHE A 312 9.03 -20.89 -17.42
N LEU A 313 8.26 -20.17 -18.19
CA LEU A 313 7.77 -20.56 -19.48
C LEU A 313 8.66 -19.87 -20.53
N HIS A 314 9.35 -20.61 -21.42
CA HIS A 314 10.36 -20.01 -22.29
C HIS A 314 10.53 -20.74 -23.63
N GLY A 315 11.17 -20.08 -24.57
CA GLY A 315 11.62 -20.70 -25.82
C GLY A 315 12.80 -21.65 -25.59
N ASN A 316 12.75 -22.78 -26.28
CA ASN A 316 13.81 -23.78 -26.24
C ASN A 316 14.20 -24.13 -27.69
N TYR A 317 15.38 -23.66 -28.10
CA TYR A 317 15.93 -23.89 -29.43
C TYR A 317 16.92 -25.05 -29.48
N TRP A 318 17.38 -25.55 -28.33
CA TRP A 318 18.41 -26.61 -28.24
C TRP A 318 17.83 -28.03 -28.18
N ALA A 319 16.54 -28.17 -27.85
CA ALA A 319 15.89 -29.47 -27.89
C ALA A 319 15.44 -29.84 -29.31
N SER A 320 15.46 -31.13 -29.62
CA SER A 320 14.88 -31.66 -30.87
C SER A 320 13.42 -31.26 -31.03
N ALA A 321 12.99 -30.99 -32.26
CA ALA A 321 11.61 -30.70 -32.56
C ALA A 321 10.64 -31.81 -32.13
N SER A 322 11.07 -33.07 -32.17
CA SER A 322 10.28 -34.23 -31.74
C SER A 322 10.10 -34.32 -30.23
N THR A 323 10.88 -33.57 -29.42
CA THR A 323 10.72 -33.52 -27.96
C THR A 323 9.42 -32.88 -27.55
N PHE A 324 9.00 -31.81 -28.26
CA PHE A 324 7.80 -31.07 -27.93
C PHE A 324 6.55 -31.88 -28.26
N GLY A 325 5.73 -32.10 -27.23
CA GLY A 325 4.52 -32.93 -27.32
C GLY A 325 4.76 -34.42 -27.03
N SER A 326 6.00 -34.84 -26.71
CA SER A 326 6.34 -36.26 -26.51
C SER A 326 7.17 -36.54 -25.24
N ALA A 327 8.04 -35.64 -24.79
CA ALA A 327 8.94 -35.89 -23.68
C ALA A 327 9.14 -34.64 -22.79
N ASN A 328 9.44 -34.89 -21.51
CA ASN A 328 9.82 -33.90 -20.53
C ASN A 328 11.34 -33.98 -20.27
N VAL A 329 12.06 -32.91 -20.60
CA VAL A 329 13.55 -32.91 -20.59
C VAL A 329 14.16 -31.70 -19.90
N SER A 330 13.35 -30.76 -19.34
CA SER A 330 13.86 -29.55 -18.71
C SER A 330 14.25 -29.76 -17.23
N HIS A 331 14.81 -28.73 -16.62
CA HIS A 331 15.15 -28.68 -15.20
C HIS A 331 14.00 -28.07 -14.36
N GLY A 332 12.75 -28.19 -14.82
CA GLY A 332 11.56 -27.69 -14.11
C GLY A 332 10.80 -26.59 -14.85
N CYS A 333 11.40 -25.95 -15.85
CA CYS A 333 10.70 -24.96 -16.68
C CYS A 333 9.74 -25.64 -17.68
N VAL A 334 8.82 -24.85 -18.23
CA VAL A 334 7.95 -25.25 -19.37
C VAL A 334 8.56 -24.70 -20.64
N GLY A 335 9.09 -25.56 -21.50
CA GLY A 335 9.72 -25.19 -22.76
C GLY A 335 8.76 -25.28 -23.94
N LEU A 336 8.83 -24.30 -24.81
CA LEU A 336 8.15 -24.23 -26.11
C LEU A 336 9.20 -24.21 -27.22
N ARG A 337 8.92 -24.84 -28.36
CA ARG A 337 9.83 -24.79 -29.52
C ARG A 337 10.10 -23.35 -29.93
N ASP A 338 11.37 -23.03 -30.16
CA ASP A 338 11.81 -21.70 -30.58
C ASP A 338 13.05 -21.77 -31.48
N VAL A 339 13.54 -20.58 -31.87
CA VAL A 339 14.83 -20.37 -32.51
C VAL A 339 15.73 -19.50 -31.63
N LYS A 340 17.02 -19.63 -31.77
CA LYS A 340 18.01 -18.84 -31.01
C LYS A 340 17.80 -17.33 -31.23
N GLY A 341 17.98 -16.55 -30.16
CA GLY A 341 17.99 -15.08 -30.21
C GLY A 341 16.63 -14.38 -30.22
N GLY A 342 15.51 -15.12 -30.18
CA GLY A 342 14.17 -14.54 -30.03
C GLY A 342 13.67 -13.70 -31.23
N GLY A 343 14.35 -13.78 -32.38
CA GLY A 343 14.01 -12.98 -33.57
C GLY A 343 12.81 -13.52 -34.37
N SER A 344 12.31 -14.72 -34.10
CA SER A 344 11.15 -15.27 -34.77
C SER A 344 9.86 -14.77 -34.16
N THR A 345 8.86 -14.50 -35.01
CA THR A 345 7.49 -14.16 -34.60
C THR A 345 6.49 -15.30 -34.76
N SER A 346 6.92 -16.43 -35.40
CA SER A 346 6.04 -17.51 -35.81
C SER A 346 6.18 -18.79 -34.98
N THR A 347 7.21 -18.90 -34.14
CA THR A 347 7.42 -20.08 -33.29
C THR A 347 6.35 -20.19 -32.19
N PRO A 348 6.11 -21.42 -31.65
CA PRO A 348 5.22 -21.58 -30.51
C PRO A 348 5.56 -20.68 -29.30
N ALA A 349 6.87 -20.52 -28.98
CA ALA A 349 7.30 -19.65 -27.89
C ALA A 349 7.04 -18.17 -28.19
N ALA A 350 7.40 -17.69 -29.39
CA ALA A 350 7.11 -16.33 -29.82
C ALA A 350 5.61 -16.02 -29.80
N TRP A 351 4.80 -16.97 -30.29
CA TRP A 351 3.34 -16.81 -30.23
C TRP A 351 2.85 -16.65 -28.79
N MET A 352 3.31 -17.49 -27.88
CA MET A 352 2.91 -17.45 -26.46
C MET A 352 3.37 -16.14 -25.82
N TYR A 353 4.63 -15.75 -26.04
CA TYR A 353 5.21 -14.50 -25.51
C TYR A 353 4.41 -13.27 -25.97
N ASN A 354 4.17 -13.17 -27.28
CA ASN A 354 3.45 -12.02 -27.88
C ASN A 354 1.96 -11.99 -27.50
N ASN A 355 1.40 -13.15 -27.16
CA ASN A 355 0.01 -13.30 -26.71
C ASN A 355 -0.13 -13.37 -25.19
N SER A 356 0.89 -13.07 -24.42
CA SER A 356 0.86 -13.00 -22.95
C SER A 356 1.21 -11.61 -22.44
N ILE A 357 0.63 -11.23 -21.31
CA ILE A 357 0.98 -10.05 -20.53
C ILE A 357 1.36 -10.47 -19.10
N ILE A 358 2.10 -9.61 -18.41
CA ILE A 358 2.34 -9.76 -16.97
C ILE A 358 0.98 -9.85 -16.27
N GLY A 359 0.83 -10.79 -15.33
CA GLY A 359 -0.44 -11.05 -14.65
C GLY A 359 -1.31 -12.13 -15.30
N ASP A 360 -0.97 -12.65 -16.49
CA ASP A 360 -1.63 -13.85 -17.06
C ASP A 360 -1.28 -15.09 -16.22
N VAL A 361 -2.23 -16.04 -16.17
CA VAL A 361 -2.10 -17.25 -15.37
C VAL A 361 -1.58 -18.42 -16.20
N VAL A 362 -0.62 -19.15 -15.64
CA VAL A 362 -0.16 -20.45 -16.13
C VAL A 362 -0.42 -21.49 -15.05
N GLN A 363 -1.35 -22.39 -15.29
CA GLN A 363 -1.67 -23.51 -14.40
C GLN A 363 -1.01 -24.79 -14.91
N VAL A 364 -0.11 -25.36 -14.09
CA VAL A 364 0.51 -26.67 -14.36
C VAL A 364 -0.26 -27.74 -13.60
N LYS A 365 -0.55 -28.85 -14.27
CA LYS A 365 -1.17 -30.04 -13.69
C LYS A 365 -0.56 -31.32 -14.26
N ASN A 366 -0.84 -32.43 -13.58
CA ASN A 366 -0.38 -33.77 -13.95
C ASN A 366 1.16 -33.89 -14.05
N SER A 367 1.89 -33.02 -13.37
CA SER A 367 3.29 -33.20 -13.04
C SER A 367 3.42 -34.13 -11.84
N LYS A 368 4.57 -34.79 -11.69
CA LYS A 368 4.87 -35.65 -10.52
C LYS A 368 5.43 -34.83 -9.33
N ASP A 369 5.37 -33.51 -9.37
CA ASP A 369 5.83 -32.61 -8.33
C ASP A 369 4.69 -32.17 -7.40
N HIS A 370 5.03 -31.45 -6.31
CA HIS A 370 4.04 -30.82 -5.44
C HIS A 370 3.48 -29.54 -6.06
N THR A 371 2.48 -28.98 -5.40
CA THR A 371 1.97 -27.63 -5.73
C THR A 371 3.00 -26.58 -5.30
N VAL A 372 3.28 -25.64 -6.18
CA VAL A 372 4.15 -24.48 -5.89
C VAL A 372 3.66 -23.73 -4.64
N GLN A 373 4.59 -23.30 -3.81
CA GLN A 373 4.27 -22.52 -2.63
C GLN A 373 3.67 -21.17 -3.02
N TRP A 374 2.64 -20.75 -2.30
CA TRP A 374 1.89 -19.52 -2.60
C TRP A 374 2.77 -18.26 -2.65
N TYR A 375 3.83 -18.23 -1.85
CA TYR A 375 4.78 -17.11 -1.75
C TYR A 375 5.94 -17.17 -2.77
N ASN A 376 6.08 -18.25 -3.50
CA ASN A 376 7.14 -18.43 -4.51
C ASN A 376 6.74 -17.76 -5.84
N GLY A 377 6.78 -16.44 -5.89
CA GLY A 377 6.24 -15.60 -6.96
C GLY A 377 4.90 -14.97 -6.55
N LEU A 378 4.05 -14.62 -7.53
CA LEU A 378 2.69 -14.08 -7.33
C LEU A 378 1.68 -15.25 -7.39
N ASN A 379 1.84 -16.23 -6.50
CA ASN A 379 1.21 -17.54 -6.60
C ASN A 379 0.21 -17.84 -5.47
N GLY A 380 -0.32 -16.79 -4.81
CA GLY A 380 -1.30 -16.87 -3.74
C GLY A 380 -2.60 -17.58 -4.13
N TRP A 381 -2.86 -17.73 -5.42
CA TRP A 381 -3.98 -18.49 -5.98
C TRP A 381 -3.97 -19.99 -5.68
N ASN A 382 -2.87 -20.51 -5.12
CA ASN A 382 -2.76 -21.88 -4.65
C ASN A 382 -3.34 -22.09 -3.24
N LEU A 383 -3.66 -21.03 -2.52
CA LEU A 383 -4.44 -21.09 -1.29
C LEU A 383 -5.93 -20.90 -1.59
N SER A 384 -6.79 -21.62 -0.87
CA SER A 384 -8.22 -21.30 -0.85
C SER A 384 -8.44 -19.91 -0.25
N TRP A 385 -9.62 -19.31 -0.47
CA TRP A 385 -9.91 -18.00 0.11
C TRP A 385 -9.90 -18.02 1.63
N SER A 386 -10.43 -19.08 2.23
CA SER A 386 -10.41 -19.27 3.69
C SER A 386 -9.00 -19.42 4.26
N GLN A 387 -8.08 -20.06 3.52
CA GLN A 387 -6.67 -20.11 3.90
C GLN A 387 -5.99 -18.74 3.71
N TRP A 388 -6.33 -18.02 2.63
CA TRP A 388 -5.77 -16.71 2.32
C TRP A 388 -6.11 -15.66 3.39
N THR A 389 -7.37 -15.60 3.81
CA THR A 389 -7.89 -14.63 4.78
C THR A 389 -7.70 -15.02 6.23
N LYS A 390 -7.22 -16.23 6.50
CA LYS A 390 -6.87 -16.64 7.86
C LYS A 390 -5.69 -15.79 8.34
N ALA A 391 -5.83 -15.16 9.50
CA ALA A 391 -4.75 -14.39 10.12
C ALA A 391 -3.46 -15.22 10.19
N SER A 392 -2.37 -14.60 9.81
CA SER A 392 -1.04 -15.21 9.83
C SER A 392 -0.50 -15.22 11.24
#